data_8d3b818d2910a75e934b74a5168ba7c2
#
_entry.id   8d3b818d2910a75e934b74a5168ba7c2
#
_cell.length_a   1.000
_cell.length_b   1.000
_cell.length_c   1.000
_cell.angle_alpha   90.00
_cell.angle_beta   90.00
_cell.angle_gamma   90.00
#
_symmetry.space_group_name_H-M   'P 1'
#
loop_
_entity.id
_entity.type
_entity.pdbx_description
1 polymer ?
#
loop_
_entity_poly.entity_id
_entity_poly.type
_entity_poly.pdbx_seq_one_letter_code
_entity_poly.pdbx_strand_id
1 'polypeptide(L)'
;DEVFPETLKVLSELIKFQTVSGTSNLALIEYCEKRLSKVGASSFRTSDEAKKRFNLFSTVNGKGKVNGNGIILSGHTDVVPASSKEWSSDPFVSTEKNNKVYGRGTCDMKGFIACSLALAPYFASQNLKKPIHFSFTYDEETACQGAPVMIKELKKRNLNCSVCIVGEPTNMKAVQAHKGCYEYSTYFTGLAGHGSAPDKGVNAVEYATRFISRLMELREELKKREPKNSVFTPPYTTLGIGRIKGGLARNVIADQCVVDWELRPVVPEDGVFVNKNMDDYVKNVLLPEMKKVYPKADIKKEIIGEI
;
A
#
# COMPACT_ATOMS: atom_id res chain seq x y z
N ASP A 1 -19.46 -1.39 -28.00
CA ASP A 1 -19.84 0.04 -27.78
C ASP A 1 -20.81 0.27 -26.61
N GLU A 2 -21.61 -0.73 -26.21
CA GLU A 2 -22.55 -0.59 -25.09
C GLU A 2 -21.88 -0.62 -23.68
N VAL A 3 -20.70 -1.20 -23.57
CA VAL A 3 -19.99 -1.34 -22.29
C VAL A 3 -19.44 0.00 -21.80
N PHE A 4 -18.98 0.87 -22.69
CA PHE A 4 -18.36 2.14 -22.31
C PHE A 4 -19.32 3.11 -21.59
N PRO A 5 -20.53 3.38 -22.09
CA PRO A 5 -21.50 4.21 -21.37
C PRO A 5 -21.87 3.63 -19.99
N GLU A 6 -22.05 2.31 -19.90
CA GLU A 6 -22.33 1.66 -18.61
C GLU A 6 -21.12 1.78 -17.66
N THR A 7 -19.89 1.68 -18.17
CA THR A 7 -18.68 1.90 -17.37
C THR A 7 -18.65 3.30 -16.78
N LEU A 8 -18.94 4.34 -17.55
CA LEU A 8 -18.96 5.73 -17.07
C LEU A 8 -20.05 5.91 -15.99
N LYS A 9 -21.21 5.33 -16.20
CA LYS A 9 -22.29 5.35 -15.21
C LYS A 9 -21.89 4.67 -13.90
N VAL A 10 -21.30 3.47 -13.98
CA VAL A 10 -20.83 2.73 -12.80
C VAL A 10 -19.72 3.50 -12.09
N LEU A 11 -18.76 4.06 -12.84
CA LEU A 11 -17.69 4.88 -12.29
C LEU A 11 -18.23 6.09 -11.54
N SER A 12 -19.20 6.80 -12.14
CA SER A 12 -19.85 7.95 -11.51
C SER A 12 -20.51 7.57 -10.18
N GLU A 13 -21.13 6.39 -10.08
CA GLU A 13 -21.70 5.91 -8.81
C GLU A 13 -20.60 5.52 -7.81
N LEU A 14 -19.52 4.85 -8.25
CA LEU A 14 -18.41 4.45 -7.37
C LEU A 14 -17.67 5.65 -6.77
N ILE A 15 -17.51 6.74 -7.52
CA ILE A 15 -16.83 7.96 -7.03
C ILE A 15 -17.59 8.62 -5.88
N LYS A 16 -18.91 8.51 -5.83
CA LYS A 16 -19.73 9.07 -4.73
C LYS A 16 -19.43 8.43 -3.37
N PHE A 17 -18.97 7.19 -3.35
CA PHE A 17 -18.57 6.55 -2.11
C PHE A 17 -17.22 7.08 -1.64
N GLN A 18 -17.22 7.84 -0.56
CA GLN A 18 -16.00 8.43 0.03
C GLN A 18 -15.24 7.40 0.87
N THR A 19 -14.75 6.37 0.24
CA THR A 19 -14.02 5.26 0.88
C THR A 19 -12.54 5.61 1.08
N VAL A 20 -12.27 6.70 1.80
CA VAL A 20 -10.90 7.06 2.18
C VAL A 20 -10.32 5.95 3.07
N SER A 21 -9.05 5.58 2.83
CA SER A 21 -8.37 4.49 3.56
C SER A 21 -8.55 4.62 5.07
N GLY A 22 -8.80 3.51 5.74
CA GLY A 22 -9.13 3.49 7.17
C GLY A 22 -10.60 3.75 7.50
N THR A 23 -11.42 4.22 6.56
CA THR A 23 -12.87 4.40 6.76
C THR A 23 -13.67 3.17 6.29
N SER A 24 -14.98 3.13 6.60
CA SER A 24 -15.83 2.02 6.15
C SER A 24 -16.07 2.08 4.64
N ASN A 25 -15.90 0.95 3.97
CA ASN A 25 -16.22 0.77 2.56
C ASN A 25 -17.50 -0.08 2.34
N LEU A 26 -18.27 -0.38 3.41
CA LEU A 26 -19.39 -1.31 3.36
C LEU A 26 -20.42 -0.95 2.27
N ALA A 27 -20.82 0.31 2.17
CA ALA A 27 -21.83 0.74 1.18
C ALA A 27 -21.36 0.51 -0.27
N LEU A 28 -20.06 0.73 -0.56
CA LEU A 28 -19.47 0.43 -1.86
C LEU A 28 -19.46 -1.08 -2.13
N ILE A 29 -19.07 -1.88 -1.15
CA ILE A 29 -19.08 -3.34 -1.26
C ILE A 29 -20.49 -3.88 -1.51
N GLU A 30 -21.49 -3.37 -0.82
CA GLU A 30 -22.91 -3.74 -1.03
C GLU A 30 -23.40 -3.36 -2.43
N TYR A 31 -22.99 -2.20 -2.93
CA TYR A 31 -23.27 -1.79 -4.30
C TYR A 31 -22.68 -2.78 -5.31
N CYS A 32 -21.40 -3.14 -5.16
CA CYS A 32 -20.72 -4.09 -6.06
C CYS A 32 -21.37 -5.48 -6.00
N GLU A 33 -21.62 -6.00 -4.81
CA GLU A 33 -22.24 -7.30 -4.62
C GLU A 33 -23.65 -7.36 -5.22
N LYS A 34 -24.47 -6.32 -5.00
CA LYS A 34 -25.81 -6.21 -5.60
C LYS A 34 -25.76 -6.21 -7.13
N ARG A 35 -24.77 -5.58 -7.74
CA ARG A 35 -24.59 -5.62 -9.21
C ARG A 35 -24.19 -7.00 -9.70
N LEU A 36 -23.26 -7.66 -9.02
CA LEU A 36 -22.79 -8.99 -9.38
C LEU A 36 -23.85 -10.07 -9.14
N SER A 37 -24.67 -9.93 -8.10
CA SER A 37 -25.78 -10.85 -7.85
C SER A 37 -26.84 -10.84 -8.96
N LYS A 38 -27.07 -9.69 -9.64
CA LYS A 38 -28.01 -9.60 -10.78
C LYS A 38 -27.60 -10.45 -11.98
N VAL A 39 -26.32 -10.78 -12.10
CA VAL A 39 -25.78 -11.63 -13.15
C VAL A 39 -25.53 -13.08 -12.68
N GLY A 40 -26.06 -13.44 -11.51
CA GLY A 40 -25.96 -14.79 -10.96
C GLY A 40 -24.60 -15.11 -10.34
N ALA A 41 -23.78 -14.12 -9.99
CA ALA A 41 -22.53 -14.36 -9.30
C ALA A 41 -22.75 -14.91 -7.89
N SER A 42 -21.95 -15.88 -7.48
CA SER A 42 -21.84 -16.31 -6.08
C SER A 42 -20.79 -15.48 -5.36
N SER A 43 -21.13 -14.94 -4.19
CA SER A 43 -20.26 -14.01 -3.47
C SER A 43 -20.02 -14.42 -2.03
N PHE A 44 -18.88 -13.98 -1.47
CA PHE A 44 -18.64 -13.94 -0.03
C PHE A 44 -17.83 -12.70 0.32
N ARG A 45 -17.90 -12.31 1.60
CA ARG A 45 -17.15 -11.19 2.16
C ARG A 45 -16.16 -11.67 3.20
N THR A 46 -15.05 -10.97 3.35
CA THR A 46 -14.19 -11.00 4.53
C THR A 46 -14.11 -9.60 5.12
N SER A 47 -13.67 -9.46 6.36
CA SER A 47 -13.58 -8.15 7.00
C SER A 47 -12.35 -8.03 7.88
N ASP A 48 -12.02 -6.80 8.26
CA ASP A 48 -11.13 -6.52 9.37
C ASP A 48 -11.74 -7.02 10.70
N GLU A 49 -10.94 -7.06 11.76
CA GLU A 49 -11.37 -7.51 13.09
C GLU A 49 -12.52 -6.65 13.66
N ALA A 50 -12.50 -5.35 13.37
CA ALA A 50 -13.54 -4.41 13.81
C ALA A 50 -14.84 -4.51 12.98
N LYS A 51 -14.88 -5.32 11.91
CA LYS A 51 -16.01 -5.45 10.97
C LYS A 51 -16.49 -4.12 10.38
N LYS A 52 -15.55 -3.22 10.10
CA LYS A 52 -15.82 -1.91 9.51
C LYS A 52 -15.42 -1.82 8.04
N ARG A 53 -14.41 -2.60 7.64
CA ARG A 53 -13.86 -2.65 6.29
C ARG A 53 -14.00 -4.05 5.74
N PHE A 54 -14.41 -4.15 4.49
CA PHE A 54 -14.80 -5.42 3.89
C PHE A 54 -14.11 -5.64 2.56
N ASN A 55 -13.71 -6.89 2.34
CA ASN A 55 -13.39 -7.38 1.02
C ASN A 55 -14.61 -8.09 0.43
N LEU A 56 -14.72 -8.08 -0.88
CA LEU A 56 -15.70 -8.84 -1.65
C LEU A 56 -14.97 -9.79 -2.59
N PHE A 57 -15.38 -11.06 -2.60
CA PHE A 57 -15.02 -11.99 -3.64
C PHE A 57 -16.28 -12.54 -4.29
N SER A 58 -16.35 -12.46 -5.62
CA SER A 58 -17.52 -12.90 -6.40
C SER A 58 -17.08 -13.72 -7.59
N THR A 59 -17.86 -14.72 -7.94
CA THR A 59 -17.56 -15.67 -9.04
C THR A 59 -18.69 -15.69 -10.05
N VAL A 60 -18.37 -15.47 -11.31
CA VAL A 60 -19.24 -15.64 -12.48
C VAL A 60 -18.75 -16.84 -13.29
N ASN A 61 -19.64 -17.82 -13.47
CA ASN A 61 -19.35 -19.05 -14.22
C ASN A 61 -19.76 -18.98 -15.69
N GLY A 62 -20.51 -17.97 -16.11
CA GLY A 62 -21.13 -17.93 -17.44
C GLY A 62 -22.17 -19.04 -17.64
N LYS A 63 -22.50 -19.33 -18.89
CA LYS A 63 -23.48 -20.35 -19.28
C LYS A 63 -22.88 -21.76 -19.49
N GLY A 64 -21.55 -21.84 -19.60
CA GLY A 64 -20.84 -23.09 -19.86
C GLY A 64 -20.53 -23.90 -18.61
N LYS A 65 -20.07 -25.13 -18.82
CA LYS A 65 -19.41 -25.91 -17.75
C LYS A 65 -18.01 -25.37 -17.57
N VAL A 66 -17.78 -24.62 -16.48
CA VAL A 66 -16.45 -24.13 -16.12
C VAL A 66 -15.63 -25.25 -15.49
N ASN A 67 -14.35 -25.28 -15.81
CA ASN A 67 -13.41 -26.23 -15.24
C ASN A 67 -12.06 -25.58 -14.96
N GLY A 68 -11.45 -25.97 -13.84
CA GLY A 68 -10.14 -25.49 -13.42
C GLY A 68 -10.14 -24.08 -12.83
N ASN A 69 -8.93 -23.57 -12.66
CA ASN A 69 -8.67 -22.29 -11.99
C ASN A 69 -9.10 -21.11 -12.86
N GLY A 70 -9.81 -20.17 -12.26
CA GLY A 70 -10.33 -18.98 -12.92
C GLY A 70 -9.30 -17.88 -13.14
N ILE A 71 -9.82 -16.74 -13.64
CA ILE A 71 -9.10 -15.48 -13.75
C ILE A 71 -9.66 -14.54 -12.69
N ILE A 72 -8.83 -13.90 -11.88
CA ILE A 72 -9.23 -12.88 -10.93
C ILE A 72 -9.03 -11.50 -11.54
N LEU A 73 -10.07 -10.67 -11.46
CA LEU A 73 -10.01 -9.23 -11.65
C LEU A 73 -9.95 -8.58 -10.27
N SER A 74 -8.78 -8.04 -9.92
CA SER A 74 -8.49 -7.54 -8.58
C SER A 74 -8.37 -6.02 -8.57
N GLY A 75 -9.00 -5.38 -7.59
CA GLY A 75 -8.90 -3.96 -7.35
C GLY A 75 -9.15 -3.59 -5.89
N HIS A 76 -8.60 -2.45 -5.46
CA HIS A 76 -8.90 -1.90 -4.13
C HIS A 76 -10.05 -0.89 -4.20
N THR A 77 -10.79 -0.79 -3.11
CA THR A 77 -11.98 0.06 -3.00
C THR A 77 -11.73 1.37 -2.31
N ASP A 78 -10.63 1.45 -1.57
CA ASP A 78 -10.24 2.65 -0.87
C ASP A 78 -9.51 3.65 -1.80
N VAL A 79 -9.37 4.85 -1.31
CA VAL A 79 -8.72 5.96 -2.00
C VAL A 79 -7.94 6.82 -1.00
N VAL A 80 -6.85 7.44 -1.43
CA VAL A 80 -6.15 8.43 -0.62
C VAL A 80 -7.04 9.65 -0.33
N PRO A 81 -6.84 10.36 0.79
CA PRO A 81 -7.58 11.58 1.10
C PRO A 81 -7.56 12.60 -0.04
N ALA A 82 -8.62 13.38 -0.15
CA ALA A 82 -8.71 14.48 -1.11
C ALA A 82 -9.14 15.76 -0.39
N SER A 83 -8.33 16.82 -0.54
CA SER A 83 -8.67 18.14 -0.03
C SER A 83 -9.37 18.95 -1.13
N SER A 84 -10.54 19.51 -0.85
CA SER A 84 -11.26 20.39 -1.79
C SER A 84 -10.44 21.60 -2.24
N LYS A 85 -9.41 21.99 -1.48
CA LYS A 85 -8.51 23.10 -1.83
C LYS A 85 -7.56 22.76 -2.99
N GLU A 86 -7.32 21.48 -3.24
CA GLU A 86 -6.40 21.00 -4.27
C GLU A 86 -7.14 20.59 -5.58
N TRP A 87 -8.46 20.63 -5.55
CA TRP A 87 -9.31 20.20 -6.66
C TRP A 87 -10.10 21.38 -7.26
N SER A 88 -10.19 21.42 -8.58
CA SER A 88 -11.00 22.42 -9.30
C SER A 88 -12.51 22.08 -9.32
N SER A 89 -12.89 20.89 -8.85
CA SER A 89 -14.28 20.41 -8.70
C SER A 89 -14.34 19.51 -7.48
N ASP A 90 -15.54 19.13 -7.04
CA ASP A 90 -15.70 18.17 -5.94
C ASP A 90 -15.03 16.83 -6.31
N PRO A 91 -14.03 16.35 -5.55
CA PRO A 91 -13.32 15.12 -5.86
C PRO A 91 -14.20 13.86 -5.80
N PHE A 92 -15.35 13.91 -5.14
CA PHE A 92 -16.29 12.79 -5.03
C PHE A 92 -17.51 12.93 -5.94
N VAL A 93 -17.44 13.87 -6.89
CA VAL A 93 -18.41 14.02 -7.98
C VAL A 93 -17.69 13.85 -9.32
N SER A 94 -18.06 12.81 -10.06
CA SER A 94 -17.49 12.53 -11.37
C SER A 94 -17.73 13.70 -12.33
N THR A 95 -16.67 14.29 -12.87
CA THR A 95 -16.71 15.42 -13.79
C THR A 95 -16.10 15.04 -15.13
N GLU A 96 -16.90 15.08 -16.20
CA GLU A 96 -16.40 14.84 -17.56
C GLU A 96 -15.99 16.15 -18.22
N LYS A 97 -14.73 16.23 -18.68
CA LYS A 97 -14.17 17.40 -19.37
C LYS A 97 -13.01 16.98 -20.28
N ASN A 98 -12.98 17.51 -21.51
CA ASN A 98 -11.91 17.28 -22.47
C ASN A 98 -11.60 15.78 -22.71
N ASN A 99 -12.63 14.97 -22.90
CA ASN A 99 -12.54 13.51 -23.06
C ASN A 99 -11.85 12.79 -21.91
N LYS A 100 -11.92 13.35 -20.71
CA LYS A 100 -11.40 12.76 -19.47
C LYS A 100 -12.46 12.80 -18.38
N VAL A 101 -12.37 11.85 -17.46
CA VAL A 101 -13.19 11.80 -16.25
C VAL A 101 -12.33 12.15 -15.04
N TYR A 102 -12.74 13.16 -14.30
CA TYR A 102 -12.06 13.65 -13.11
C TYR A 102 -12.84 13.25 -11.85
N GLY A 103 -12.13 12.81 -10.84
CA GLY A 103 -12.67 12.45 -9.53
C GLY A 103 -11.64 11.62 -8.76
N ARG A 104 -11.69 11.63 -7.41
CA ARG A 104 -10.81 10.82 -6.58
C ARG A 104 -11.11 9.33 -6.80
N GLY A 105 -10.09 8.55 -7.21
CA GLY A 105 -10.22 7.15 -7.53
C GLY A 105 -10.66 6.83 -8.95
N THR A 106 -10.83 7.82 -9.86
CA THR A 106 -11.14 7.52 -11.26
C THR A 106 -10.04 6.72 -11.94
N CYS A 107 -8.80 7.00 -11.63
CA CYS A 107 -7.61 6.31 -12.16
C CYS A 107 -7.15 5.20 -11.21
N ASP A 108 -7.11 5.50 -9.92
CA ASP A 108 -6.59 4.66 -8.86
C ASP A 108 -7.67 4.43 -7.77
N MET A 109 -8.43 3.26 -7.81
CA MET A 109 -8.52 2.44 -9.02
C MET A 109 -9.98 2.03 -9.30
N LYS A 110 -10.96 2.88 -8.89
CA LYS A 110 -12.40 2.63 -9.12
C LYS A 110 -12.76 2.54 -10.60
N GLY A 111 -11.95 3.13 -11.49
CA GLY A 111 -12.12 2.98 -12.94
C GLY A 111 -12.03 1.52 -13.38
N PHE A 112 -11.04 0.78 -12.90
CA PHE A 112 -10.92 -0.65 -13.18
C PHE A 112 -12.09 -1.45 -12.58
N ILE A 113 -12.50 -1.13 -11.35
CA ILE A 113 -13.69 -1.76 -10.73
C ILE A 113 -14.93 -1.50 -11.58
N ALA A 114 -15.10 -0.27 -12.08
CA ALA A 114 -16.23 0.09 -12.95
C ALA A 114 -16.23 -0.71 -14.26
N CYS A 115 -15.08 -0.80 -14.93
CA CYS A 115 -14.92 -1.63 -16.14
C CYS A 115 -15.27 -3.10 -15.85
N SER A 116 -14.76 -3.64 -14.75
CA SER A 116 -14.99 -5.03 -14.34
C SER A 116 -16.49 -5.29 -14.11
N LEU A 117 -17.16 -4.40 -13.38
CA LEU A 117 -18.60 -4.52 -13.10
C LEU A 117 -19.48 -4.32 -14.35
N ALA A 118 -19.10 -3.42 -15.26
CA ALA A 118 -19.81 -3.21 -16.52
C ALA A 118 -19.69 -4.42 -17.45
N LEU A 119 -18.57 -5.14 -17.40
CA LEU A 119 -18.35 -6.36 -18.19
C LEU A 119 -18.98 -7.63 -17.57
N ALA A 120 -19.40 -7.60 -16.31
CA ALA A 120 -19.95 -8.77 -15.64
C ALA A 120 -21.17 -9.39 -16.36
N PRO A 121 -22.16 -8.61 -16.89
CA PRO A 121 -23.25 -9.17 -17.68
C PRO A 121 -22.77 -9.88 -18.96
N TYR A 122 -21.76 -9.32 -19.62
CA TYR A 122 -21.17 -9.95 -20.79
C TYR A 122 -20.54 -11.29 -20.42
N PHE A 123 -19.72 -11.36 -19.38
CA PHE A 123 -19.13 -12.62 -18.91
C PHE A 123 -20.19 -13.67 -18.55
N ALA A 124 -21.25 -13.25 -17.85
CA ALA A 124 -22.33 -14.15 -17.48
C ALA A 124 -23.09 -14.70 -18.67
N SER A 125 -23.13 -13.98 -19.80
CA SER A 125 -23.81 -14.41 -21.04
C SER A 125 -22.98 -15.37 -21.88
N GLN A 126 -21.66 -15.49 -21.64
CA GLN A 126 -20.75 -16.28 -22.46
C GLN A 126 -20.64 -17.74 -22.01
N ASN A 127 -20.23 -18.60 -22.92
CA ASN A 127 -19.82 -19.99 -22.62
C ASN A 127 -18.36 -20.00 -22.12
N LEU A 128 -18.16 -19.58 -20.88
CA LEU A 128 -16.82 -19.53 -20.29
C LEU A 128 -16.25 -20.93 -20.11
N LYS A 129 -14.96 -21.09 -20.41
CA LYS A 129 -14.20 -22.32 -20.12
C LYS A 129 -13.67 -22.32 -18.67
N LYS A 130 -13.48 -21.14 -18.10
CA LYS A 130 -12.99 -20.92 -16.74
C LYS A 130 -13.83 -19.81 -16.06
N PRO A 131 -14.00 -19.85 -14.74
CA PRO A 131 -14.73 -18.80 -14.04
C PRO A 131 -13.98 -17.47 -14.08
N ILE A 132 -14.73 -16.37 -14.03
CA ILE A 132 -14.20 -15.03 -13.79
C ILE A 132 -14.51 -14.66 -12.34
N HIS A 133 -13.49 -14.31 -11.61
CA HIS A 133 -13.60 -13.86 -10.23
C HIS A 133 -13.37 -12.35 -10.14
N PHE A 134 -14.10 -11.71 -9.24
CA PHE A 134 -13.94 -10.30 -8.87
C PHE A 134 -13.45 -10.28 -7.43
N SER A 135 -12.29 -9.69 -7.18
CA SER A 135 -11.72 -9.55 -5.85
C SER A 135 -11.51 -8.09 -5.53
N PHE A 136 -12.36 -7.52 -4.67
CA PHE A 136 -12.28 -6.12 -4.27
C PHE A 136 -11.85 -6.03 -2.81
N THR A 137 -10.74 -5.34 -2.56
CA THR A 137 -10.10 -5.29 -1.24
C THR A 137 -10.19 -3.89 -0.63
N TYR A 138 -9.97 -3.80 0.68
CA TYR A 138 -9.89 -2.55 1.44
C TYR A 138 -8.44 -2.20 1.77
N ASP A 139 -8.19 -0.90 2.00
CA ASP A 139 -6.95 -0.33 2.54
C ASP A 139 -5.67 -0.82 1.83
N GLU A 140 -5.69 -0.74 0.51
CA GLU A 140 -4.48 -0.95 -0.30
C GLU A 140 -3.48 0.18 -0.06
N GLU A 141 -3.96 1.43 -0.10
CA GLU A 141 -3.20 2.68 0.04
C GLU A 141 -2.51 2.83 1.42
N THR A 142 -2.80 1.94 2.36
CA THR A 142 -2.20 1.87 3.69
C THR A 142 -1.65 0.48 3.97
N ALA A 143 -0.71 0.03 3.11
CA ALA A 143 0.02 -1.24 3.23
C ALA A 143 -0.83 -2.50 2.92
N CYS A 144 -1.73 -2.43 1.92
CA CYS A 144 -2.48 -3.58 1.36
C CYS A 144 -3.20 -4.43 2.42
N GLN A 145 -3.76 -3.82 3.48
CA GLN A 145 -4.28 -4.54 4.66
C GLN A 145 -5.36 -5.58 4.34
N GLY A 146 -6.21 -5.32 3.35
CA GLY A 146 -7.29 -6.24 2.96
C GLY A 146 -6.83 -7.49 2.21
N ALA A 147 -5.79 -7.38 1.39
CA ALA A 147 -5.35 -8.45 0.52
C ALA A 147 -4.89 -9.72 1.28
N PRO A 148 -4.08 -9.66 2.35
CA PRO A 148 -3.72 -10.83 3.15
C PRO A 148 -4.93 -11.55 3.77
N VAL A 149 -5.95 -10.79 4.21
CA VAL A 149 -7.19 -11.35 4.75
C VAL A 149 -7.95 -12.14 3.70
N MET A 150 -8.07 -11.57 2.48
CA MET A 150 -8.69 -12.25 1.35
C MET A 150 -7.91 -13.51 0.95
N ILE A 151 -6.59 -13.43 0.81
CA ILE A 151 -5.73 -14.57 0.43
C ILE A 151 -5.87 -15.72 1.44
N LYS A 152 -5.91 -15.42 2.74
CA LYS A 152 -6.12 -16.42 3.78
C LYS A 152 -7.45 -17.16 3.61
N GLU A 153 -8.51 -16.45 3.26
CA GLU A 153 -9.83 -17.04 3.05
C GLU A 153 -9.90 -17.85 1.74
N LEU A 154 -9.27 -17.37 0.66
CA LEU A 154 -9.16 -18.11 -0.60
C LEU A 154 -8.44 -19.45 -0.41
N LYS A 155 -7.33 -19.45 0.36
CA LYS A 155 -6.60 -20.69 0.72
C LYS A 155 -7.48 -21.66 1.50
N LYS A 156 -8.24 -21.18 2.49
CA LYS A 156 -9.20 -22.00 3.26
C LYS A 156 -10.26 -22.66 2.38
N ARG A 157 -10.72 -21.97 1.33
CA ARG A 157 -11.74 -22.46 0.39
C ARG A 157 -11.16 -23.28 -0.75
N ASN A 158 -9.84 -23.50 -0.79
CA ASN A 158 -9.13 -24.12 -1.92
C ASN A 158 -9.44 -23.45 -3.28
N LEU A 159 -9.71 -22.14 -3.26
CA LEU A 159 -9.92 -21.34 -4.46
C LEU A 159 -8.57 -20.90 -5.02
N ASN A 160 -8.26 -21.41 -6.22
CA ASN A 160 -7.04 -21.07 -6.93
C ASN A 160 -7.39 -20.30 -8.21
N CYS A 161 -6.48 -19.46 -8.67
CA CYS A 161 -6.59 -18.77 -9.96
C CYS A 161 -5.44 -19.16 -10.89
N SER A 162 -5.70 -19.10 -12.21
CA SER A 162 -4.65 -19.25 -13.22
C SER A 162 -3.88 -17.93 -13.41
N VAL A 163 -4.60 -16.81 -13.32
CA VAL A 163 -4.07 -15.45 -13.50
C VAL A 163 -4.84 -14.51 -12.57
N CYS A 164 -4.16 -13.55 -11.98
CA CYS A 164 -4.75 -12.40 -11.31
C CYS A 164 -4.36 -11.14 -12.09
N ILE A 165 -5.35 -10.39 -12.55
CA ILE A 165 -5.18 -9.09 -13.19
C ILE A 165 -5.47 -8.04 -12.13
N VAL A 166 -4.44 -7.36 -11.66
CA VAL A 166 -4.54 -6.22 -10.75
C VAL A 166 -4.65 -4.96 -11.59
N GLY A 167 -5.72 -4.21 -11.41
CA GLY A 167 -6.09 -3.10 -12.30
C GLY A 167 -5.48 -1.75 -11.93
N GLU A 168 -4.28 -1.74 -11.38
CA GLU A 168 -3.52 -0.54 -11.07
C GLU A 168 -3.19 0.30 -12.32
N PRO A 169 -3.04 1.63 -12.17
CA PRO A 169 -2.78 2.54 -13.30
C PRO A 169 -1.37 2.36 -13.87
N THR A 170 -1.23 1.55 -14.92
CA THR A 170 0.03 1.19 -15.57
C THR A 170 0.20 1.82 -16.96
N ASN A 171 -0.61 2.84 -17.30
CA ASN A 171 -0.71 3.37 -18.67
C ASN A 171 -1.03 2.27 -19.70
N MET A 172 -1.90 1.32 -19.34
CA MET A 172 -2.32 0.17 -20.15
C MET A 172 -1.16 -0.75 -20.58
N LYS A 173 -0.06 -0.76 -19.84
CA LYS A 173 1.06 -1.69 -20.05
C LYS A 173 0.95 -2.85 -19.07
N ALA A 174 1.29 -4.04 -19.52
CA ALA A 174 1.41 -5.18 -18.63
C ALA A 174 2.66 -5.02 -17.75
N VAL A 175 2.46 -4.96 -16.43
CA VAL A 175 3.51 -4.94 -15.42
C VAL A 175 3.51 -6.30 -14.73
N GLN A 176 4.64 -6.99 -14.75
CA GLN A 176 4.75 -8.35 -14.22
C GLN A 176 5.18 -8.40 -12.75
N ALA A 177 5.87 -7.35 -12.28
CA ALA A 177 6.38 -7.27 -10.93
C ALA A 177 6.66 -5.82 -10.52
N HIS A 178 6.72 -5.57 -9.23
CA HIS A 178 7.25 -4.35 -8.62
C HIS A 178 8.17 -4.71 -7.45
N LYS A 179 9.03 -3.77 -7.06
CA LYS A 179 9.85 -3.93 -5.86
C LYS A 179 8.94 -3.95 -4.63
N GLY A 180 9.38 -4.60 -3.56
CA GLY A 180 8.71 -4.48 -2.27
C GLY A 180 8.66 -3.02 -1.78
N CYS A 181 7.83 -2.77 -0.80
CA CYS A 181 7.66 -1.46 -0.18
C CYS A 181 7.72 -1.62 1.34
N TYR A 182 8.86 -1.26 1.93
CA TYR A 182 9.05 -1.31 3.37
C TYR A 182 9.25 0.11 3.89
N GLU A 183 8.43 0.53 4.82
CA GLU A 183 8.38 1.90 5.36
C GLU A 183 8.52 1.89 6.87
N TYR A 184 9.37 2.76 7.38
CA TYR A 184 9.74 2.82 8.78
C TYR A 184 9.81 4.25 9.30
N SER A 185 9.41 4.44 10.57
CA SER A 185 9.74 5.62 11.36
C SER A 185 10.64 5.22 12.53
N THR A 186 11.78 5.90 12.68
CA THR A 186 12.70 5.66 13.79
C THR A 186 12.75 6.87 14.69
N TYR A 187 12.37 6.69 15.94
CA TYR A 187 12.26 7.73 16.97
C TYR A 187 13.48 7.67 17.88
N PHE A 188 14.11 8.81 18.12
CA PHE A 188 15.26 8.98 19.00
C PHE A 188 14.85 9.80 20.20
N THR A 189 15.06 9.29 21.42
CA THR A 189 14.83 9.97 22.68
C THR A 189 16.14 10.17 23.40
N GLY A 190 16.55 11.43 23.54
CA GLY A 190 17.75 11.86 24.21
C GLY A 190 17.45 12.66 25.50
N LEU A 191 18.37 13.55 25.85
CA LEU A 191 18.27 14.43 27.02
C LEU A 191 18.58 15.85 26.63
N ALA A 192 17.61 16.76 26.82
CA ALA A 192 17.78 18.19 26.58
C ALA A 192 18.81 18.80 27.53
N GLY A 193 19.47 19.85 27.06
CA GLY A 193 20.45 20.62 27.82
C GLY A 193 20.86 21.88 27.10
N HIS A 194 21.71 22.68 27.73
CA HIS A 194 22.26 23.88 27.10
C HIS A 194 23.36 23.48 26.09
N GLY A 195 23.32 24.05 24.88
CA GLY A 195 24.26 23.70 23.79
C GLY A 195 25.75 23.93 24.11
N SER A 196 26.09 24.78 25.12
CA SER A 196 27.46 24.96 25.58
C SER A 196 27.98 23.83 26.50
N ALA A 197 27.13 22.91 26.91
CA ALA A 197 27.49 21.78 27.78
C ALA A 197 27.06 20.45 27.15
N PRO A 198 27.63 20.05 25.99
CA PRO A 198 27.17 18.91 25.22
C PRO A 198 27.27 17.59 26.00
N ASP A 199 28.26 17.45 26.89
CA ASP A 199 28.46 16.24 27.68
C ASP A 199 27.39 16.00 28.77
N LYS A 200 26.54 17.00 29.03
CA LYS A 200 25.44 16.94 30.01
C LYS A 200 24.09 16.55 29.40
N GLY A 201 24.06 16.33 28.11
CA GLY A 201 22.85 15.95 27.38
C GLY A 201 23.09 14.79 26.43
N VAL A 202 22.03 14.34 25.75
CA VAL A 202 22.08 13.35 24.68
C VAL A 202 21.37 13.91 23.48
N ASN A 203 22.11 14.26 22.44
CA ASN A 203 21.57 14.94 21.26
C ASN A 203 20.91 13.93 20.29
N ALA A 204 19.62 13.84 20.33
CA ALA A 204 18.85 12.93 19.46
C ALA A 204 19.09 13.20 17.96
N VAL A 205 19.34 14.44 17.55
CA VAL A 205 19.63 14.78 16.13
C VAL A 205 20.98 14.26 15.70
N GLU A 206 22.00 14.31 16.55
CA GLU A 206 23.33 13.77 16.25
C GLU A 206 23.30 12.24 16.10
N TYR A 207 22.59 11.54 17.00
CA TYR A 207 22.41 10.08 16.89
C TYR A 207 21.58 9.69 15.67
N ALA A 208 20.52 10.46 15.35
CA ALA A 208 19.75 10.29 14.11
C ALA A 208 20.62 10.49 12.86
N THR A 209 21.53 11.46 12.86
CA THR A 209 22.47 11.69 11.75
C THR A 209 23.43 10.48 11.57
N ARG A 210 23.94 9.91 12.65
CA ARG A 210 24.76 8.69 12.59
C ARG A 210 23.97 7.48 12.08
N PHE A 211 22.73 7.33 12.51
CA PHE A 211 21.80 6.33 11.98
C PHE A 211 21.60 6.48 10.47
N ILE A 212 21.34 7.69 10.00
CA ILE A 212 21.21 8.01 8.56
C ILE A 212 22.52 7.69 7.81
N SER A 213 23.68 8.05 8.37
CA SER A 213 24.98 7.74 7.76
C SER A 213 25.13 6.23 7.54
N ARG A 214 24.75 5.40 8.53
CA ARG A 214 24.78 3.94 8.38
C ARG A 214 23.79 3.44 7.31
N LEU A 215 22.58 3.99 7.23
CA LEU A 215 21.64 3.69 6.14
C LEU A 215 22.25 4.02 4.76
N MET A 216 22.94 5.14 4.64
CA MET A 216 23.60 5.54 3.39
C MET A 216 24.75 4.58 3.00
N GLU A 217 25.52 4.07 3.97
CA GLU A 217 26.52 3.03 3.73
C GLU A 217 25.86 1.74 3.22
N LEU A 218 24.81 1.28 3.89
CA LEU A 218 24.06 0.10 3.46
C LEU A 218 23.46 0.27 2.06
N ARG A 219 23.04 1.47 1.69
CA ARG A 219 22.58 1.77 0.33
C ARG A 219 23.66 1.49 -0.72
N GLU A 220 24.91 1.82 -0.44
CA GLU A 220 26.02 1.52 -1.36
C GLU A 220 26.37 0.02 -1.37
N GLU A 221 26.17 -0.68 -0.25
CA GLU A 221 26.31 -2.14 -0.19
C GLU A 221 25.20 -2.84 -1.01
N LEU A 222 23.95 -2.35 -0.95
CA LEU A 222 22.82 -2.88 -1.72
C LEU A 222 23.04 -2.82 -3.23
N LYS A 223 23.73 -1.80 -3.75
CA LYS A 223 24.08 -1.73 -5.18
C LYS A 223 24.96 -2.91 -5.61
N LYS A 224 25.81 -3.40 -4.71
CA LYS A 224 26.71 -4.55 -4.97
C LYS A 224 25.98 -5.91 -4.87
N ARG A 225 24.78 -5.91 -4.33
CA ARG A 225 23.91 -7.09 -4.16
C ARG A 225 22.89 -7.26 -5.28
N GLU A 226 23.05 -6.53 -6.38
CA GLU A 226 22.17 -6.58 -7.55
C GLU A 226 22.01 -8.03 -8.06
N PRO A 227 20.76 -8.54 -8.19
CA PRO A 227 20.54 -9.84 -8.81
C PRO A 227 20.91 -9.83 -10.30
N LYS A 228 21.61 -10.86 -10.77
CA LYS A 228 22.12 -10.95 -12.16
C LYS A 228 21.05 -10.75 -13.25
N ASN A 229 19.81 -11.08 -12.97
CA ASN A 229 18.70 -11.02 -13.94
C ASN A 229 17.57 -10.11 -13.43
N SER A 230 17.90 -9.04 -12.71
CA SER A 230 16.90 -8.09 -12.24
C SER A 230 16.19 -7.42 -13.42
N VAL A 231 14.84 -7.43 -13.37
CA VAL A 231 13.99 -6.77 -14.37
C VAL A 231 13.67 -5.32 -13.98
N PHE A 232 14.17 -4.87 -12.84
CA PHE A 232 13.86 -3.54 -12.29
C PHE A 232 14.85 -2.47 -12.72
N THR A 233 14.40 -1.20 -12.65
CA THR A 233 15.24 -0.02 -12.87
C THR A 233 15.07 0.94 -11.70
N PRO A 234 16.13 1.19 -10.87
CA PRO A 234 17.43 0.53 -10.92
C PRO A 234 17.33 -0.95 -10.52
N PRO A 235 18.29 -1.81 -10.95
CA PRO A 235 18.17 -3.27 -10.82
C PRO A 235 18.46 -3.81 -9.42
N TYR A 236 18.81 -2.97 -8.48
CA TYR A 236 19.13 -3.29 -7.08
C TYR A 236 18.07 -2.74 -6.12
N THR A 237 18.09 -3.22 -4.89
CA THR A 237 17.26 -2.72 -3.78
C THR A 237 17.61 -1.26 -3.47
N THR A 238 16.59 -0.39 -3.47
CA THR A 238 16.78 1.03 -3.15
C THR A 238 16.40 1.34 -1.71
N LEU A 239 17.14 2.28 -1.11
CA LEU A 239 16.92 2.79 0.24
C LEU A 239 16.89 4.31 0.19
N GLY A 240 15.86 4.91 0.76
CA GLY A 240 15.64 6.35 0.81
C GLY A 240 15.40 6.86 2.23
N ILE A 241 15.87 8.06 2.53
CA ILE A 241 15.51 8.80 3.74
C ILE A 241 14.52 9.89 3.31
N GLY A 242 13.26 9.76 3.73
CA GLY A 242 12.17 10.64 3.31
C GLY A 242 12.08 11.91 4.14
N ARG A 243 12.31 11.79 5.45
CA ARG A 243 12.15 12.93 6.37
C ARG A 243 13.05 12.78 7.59
N ILE A 244 13.55 13.91 8.08
CA ILE A 244 14.13 14.04 9.42
C ILE A 244 13.48 15.25 10.11
N LYS A 245 13.08 15.10 11.37
CA LYS A 245 12.52 16.19 12.18
C LYS A 245 12.99 16.05 13.63
N GLY A 246 13.65 17.09 14.15
CA GLY A 246 14.13 17.09 15.53
C GLY A 246 14.70 18.44 15.97
N GLY A 247 14.87 18.59 17.28
CA GLY A 247 15.38 19.80 17.91
C GLY A 247 14.40 20.99 17.93
N LEU A 248 14.68 21.95 18.82
CA LEU A 248 13.84 23.13 19.02
C LEU A 248 14.59 24.44 18.68
N ALA A 249 15.84 24.57 19.10
CA ALA A 249 16.65 25.77 18.92
C ALA A 249 18.13 25.44 18.83
N ARG A 250 18.91 26.32 18.17
CA ARG A 250 20.34 26.14 17.89
C ARG A 250 21.24 25.97 19.14
N ASN A 251 20.79 26.50 20.29
CA ASN A 251 21.51 26.51 21.55
C ASN A 251 20.94 25.52 22.59
N VAL A 252 20.07 24.60 22.15
CA VAL A 252 19.46 23.57 22.99
C VAL A 252 19.84 22.21 22.43
N ILE A 253 20.33 21.31 23.29
CA ILE A 253 20.57 19.90 22.93
C ILE A 253 19.24 19.28 22.61
N ALA A 254 19.08 18.72 21.41
CA ALA A 254 17.84 18.12 20.95
C ALA A 254 17.55 16.80 21.68
N ASP A 255 16.46 16.70 22.39
CA ASP A 255 16.04 15.50 23.11
C ASP A 255 15.12 14.58 22.28
N GLN A 256 14.63 15.06 21.14
CA GLN A 256 13.76 14.29 20.25
C GLN A 256 14.20 14.44 18.80
N CYS A 257 14.17 13.31 18.06
CA CYS A 257 14.27 13.31 16.62
C CYS A 257 13.50 12.12 16.04
N VAL A 258 12.94 12.29 14.86
CA VAL A 258 12.34 11.22 14.08
C VAL A 258 12.94 11.19 12.68
N VAL A 259 13.19 9.99 12.18
CA VAL A 259 13.66 9.71 10.82
C VAL A 259 12.67 8.77 10.15
N ASP A 260 12.06 9.22 9.06
CA ASP A 260 11.25 8.37 8.19
C ASP A 260 12.11 7.91 7.02
N TRP A 261 12.11 6.62 6.77
CA TRP A 261 12.91 6.02 5.73
C TRP A 261 12.19 4.82 5.10
N GLU A 262 12.56 4.52 3.86
CA GLU A 262 11.97 3.42 3.11
C GLU A 262 13.04 2.50 2.52
N LEU A 263 12.63 1.27 2.25
CA LEU A 263 13.39 0.28 1.51
C LEU A 263 12.50 -0.31 0.42
N ARG A 264 12.99 -0.36 -0.81
CA ARG A 264 12.29 -1.00 -1.92
C ARG A 264 13.07 -2.25 -2.33
N PRO A 265 12.85 -3.39 -1.66
CA PRO A 265 13.63 -4.59 -1.92
C PRO A 265 13.29 -5.21 -3.28
N VAL A 266 14.35 -5.63 -3.98
CA VAL A 266 14.25 -6.47 -5.20
C VAL A 266 14.12 -7.94 -4.82
N VAL A 267 14.75 -8.32 -3.71
CA VAL A 267 14.65 -9.65 -3.11
C VAL A 267 14.39 -9.51 -1.61
N PRO A 268 13.58 -10.38 -0.99
CA PRO A 268 13.24 -10.27 0.44
C PRO A 268 14.44 -10.30 1.38
N GLU A 269 15.52 -10.99 0.99
CA GLU A 269 16.77 -11.10 1.76
C GLU A 269 17.45 -9.75 2.00
N ASP A 270 17.24 -8.78 1.13
CA ASP A 270 17.78 -7.43 1.30
C ASP A 270 17.07 -6.68 2.43
N GLY A 271 15.76 -6.90 2.60
CA GLY A 271 15.00 -6.39 3.74
C GLY A 271 15.54 -6.92 5.07
N VAL A 272 15.76 -8.23 5.13
CA VAL A 272 16.35 -8.90 6.30
C VAL A 272 17.77 -8.37 6.57
N PHE A 273 18.58 -8.22 5.52
CA PHE A 273 19.95 -7.71 5.62
C PHE A 273 19.99 -6.30 6.21
N VAL A 274 19.20 -5.36 5.66
CA VAL A 274 19.19 -3.97 6.14
C VAL A 274 18.66 -3.90 7.57
N ASN A 275 17.51 -4.53 7.86
CA ASN A 275 16.93 -4.50 9.20
C ASN A 275 17.89 -5.05 10.25
N LYS A 276 18.53 -6.20 9.99
CA LYS A 276 19.49 -6.80 10.90
C LYS A 276 20.69 -5.87 11.17
N ASN A 277 21.28 -5.29 10.12
CA ASN A 277 22.41 -4.38 10.27
C ASN A 277 22.05 -3.13 11.08
N MET A 278 20.87 -2.56 10.84
CA MET A 278 20.41 -1.37 11.57
C MET A 278 20.06 -1.69 13.02
N ASP A 279 19.38 -2.81 13.28
CA ASP A 279 19.06 -3.25 14.64
C ASP A 279 20.34 -3.55 15.45
N ASP A 280 21.32 -4.21 14.82
CA ASP A 280 22.63 -4.48 15.44
C ASP A 280 23.40 -3.17 15.72
N TYR A 281 23.38 -2.20 14.80
CA TYR A 281 24.03 -0.91 14.99
C TYR A 281 23.38 -0.09 16.11
N VAL A 282 22.05 -0.04 16.16
CA VAL A 282 21.31 0.60 17.25
C VAL A 282 21.62 -0.06 18.58
N LYS A 283 21.52 -1.39 18.66
CA LYS A 283 21.68 -2.17 19.89
C LYS A 283 23.10 -2.15 20.44
N ASN A 284 24.11 -2.24 19.57
CA ASN A 284 25.49 -2.47 19.99
C ASN A 284 26.34 -1.19 20.00
N VAL A 285 25.89 -0.12 19.31
CA VAL A 285 26.66 1.12 19.19
C VAL A 285 25.87 2.32 19.74
N LEU A 286 24.75 2.69 19.12
CA LEU A 286 24.08 3.95 19.44
C LEU A 286 23.47 3.97 20.85
N LEU A 287 22.64 2.99 21.18
CA LEU A 287 21.98 2.92 22.49
C LEU A 287 22.95 2.81 23.68
N PRO A 288 24.01 1.98 23.63
CA PRO A 288 24.98 1.93 24.73
C PRO A 288 25.68 3.28 24.97
N GLU A 289 26.01 4.02 23.90
CA GLU A 289 26.62 5.35 24.04
C GLU A 289 25.64 6.35 24.66
N MET A 290 24.39 6.43 24.16
CA MET A 290 23.36 7.31 24.69
C MET A 290 23.09 7.03 26.17
N LYS A 291 22.99 5.75 26.55
CA LYS A 291 22.65 5.33 27.91
C LYS A 291 23.77 5.54 28.94
N LYS A 292 25.02 5.72 28.51
CA LYS A 292 26.10 6.15 29.40
C LYS A 292 25.84 7.52 30.02
N VAL A 293 25.20 8.43 29.29
CA VAL A 293 24.87 9.79 29.75
C VAL A 293 23.45 9.84 30.29
N TYR A 294 22.49 9.21 29.59
CA TYR A 294 21.09 9.20 29.96
C TYR A 294 20.49 7.79 29.93
N PRO A 295 20.35 7.10 31.08
CA PRO A 295 19.85 5.72 31.14
C PRO A 295 18.46 5.50 30.51
N LYS A 296 17.63 6.57 30.41
CA LYS A 296 16.30 6.52 29.77
C LYS A 296 16.32 6.83 28.28
N ALA A 297 17.51 7.05 27.69
CA ALA A 297 17.64 7.22 26.26
C ALA A 297 17.11 6.01 25.52
N ASP A 298 16.45 6.23 24.37
CA ASP A 298 15.85 5.17 23.58
C ASP A 298 15.90 5.45 22.07
N ILE A 299 15.91 4.39 21.29
CA ILE A 299 15.75 4.41 19.83
C ILE A 299 14.72 3.35 19.49
N LYS A 300 13.53 3.79 19.02
CA LYS A 300 12.42 2.91 18.70
C LYS A 300 12.12 2.94 17.20
N LYS A 301 12.13 1.78 16.57
CA LYS A 301 11.66 1.59 15.18
C LYS A 301 10.17 1.23 15.19
N GLU A 302 9.41 1.92 14.38
CA GLU A 302 8.02 1.62 14.05
C GLU A 302 7.96 1.15 12.59
N ILE A 303 7.31 0.04 12.36
CA ILE A 303 7.04 -0.49 11.02
C ILE A 303 5.72 0.11 10.57
N ILE A 304 5.75 0.90 9.50
CA ILE A 304 4.56 1.50 8.89
C ILE A 304 3.94 0.52 7.91
N GLY A 305 4.78 -0.17 7.13
CA GLY A 305 4.37 -1.22 6.20
C GLY A 305 5.55 -2.04 5.71
N GLU A 306 5.31 -3.33 5.45
CA GLU A 306 6.25 -4.24 4.78
C GLU A 306 5.46 -5.12 3.80
N ILE A 307 5.54 -4.79 2.50
CA ILE A 307 4.80 -5.43 1.42
C ILE A 307 5.78 -6.02 0.39
#